data_ce8cd03ae54c73ba76506e0269da1a00
#
_entry.id   ce8cd03ae54c73ba76506e0269da1a00
#
_cell.length_a   1.000
_cell.length_b   1.000
_cell.length_c   1.000
_cell.angle_alpha   90.00
_cell.angle_beta   90.00
_cell.angle_gamma   90.00
#
_symmetry.space_group_name_H-M   'P 1'
#
loop_
_entity.id
_entity.type
_entity.pdbx_description
1 polymer ?
#
loop_
_entity_poly.entity_id
_entity_poly.type
_entity_poly.pdbx_seq_one_letter_code
_entity_poly.pdbx_strand_id
1 'polypeptide(L)'
;MGKYFGTDGFRGEAGVTLTADHAYKVGRFLGWYYNMIRERNGNTDPARIVIGKDTRRSSYMFEYSLVAGLTASGADAYLLHVTTTPSVAYIARVDDFDCGIMISASHNPYYDNGIKLIDCYGEKMPEETLLLVEDYLDGKLHVFDKDWPELPFAHREHIGCTVDYVS
;
A
#
# COMPACT_ATOMS: atom_id res chain seq x y z
N MET A 1 16.50 -6.90 7.68
CA MET A 1 15.60 -5.76 7.94
C MET A 1 15.95 -4.61 7.02
N GLY A 2 14.96 -4.00 6.41
CA GLY A 2 15.17 -2.93 5.44
C GLY A 2 15.39 -1.56 6.06
N LYS A 3 15.60 -0.58 5.20
CA LYS A 3 15.87 0.81 5.57
C LYS A 3 14.63 1.52 6.15
N TYR A 4 13.43 1.26 5.60
CA TYR A 4 12.19 1.93 6.00
C TYR A 4 11.26 1.03 6.80
N PHE A 5 11.08 -0.22 6.36
CA PHE A 5 10.12 -1.14 6.96
C PHE A 5 10.80 -2.02 8.00
N GLY A 6 10.59 -1.67 9.26
CA GLY A 6 11.01 -2.51 10.38
C GLY A 6 9.95 -3.56 10.73
N THR A 7 10.08 -4.15 11.92
CA THR A 7 9.15 -5.20 12.41
C THR A 7 7.70 -4.73 12.44
N ASP A 8 7.47 -3.45 12.75
CA ASP A 8 6.13 -2.88 12.91
C ASP A 8 5.73 -1.95 11.75
N GLY A 9 6.35 -2.13 10.58
CA GLY A 9 6.08 -1.31 9.42
C GLY A 9 6.98 -0.08 9.33
N PHE A 10 6.60 0.85 8.45
CA PHE A 10 7.32 2.11 8.28
C PHE A 10 6.74 3.12 9.27
N ARG A 11 7.47 3.41 10.33
CA ARG A 11 7.06 4.35 11.38
C ARG A 11 7.93 5.59 11.37
N GLY A 12 7.35 6.72 11.74
CA GLY A 12 8.06 7.98 11.86
C GLY A 12 7.16 9.12 12.26
N GLU A 13 7.77 10.30 12.44
CA GLU A 13 7.03 11.53 12.71
C GLU A 13 6.30 11.96 11.43
N ALA A 14 4.99 12.12 11.54
CA ALA A 14 4.13 12.42 10.40
C ALA A 14 4.50 13.78 9.77
N GLY A 15 4.78 13.74 8.46
CA GLY A 15 5.17 14.93 7.71
C GLY A 15 6.64 15.30 7.83
N VAL A 16 7.43 14.57 8.62
CA VAL A 16 8.86 14.82 8.82
C VAL A 16 9.70 13.64 8.32
N THR A 17 9.61 12.49 8.98
CA THR A 17 10.35 11.29 8.57
C THR A 17 9.49 10.27 7.84
N LEU A 18 8.19 10.29 8.07
CA LEU A 18 7.20 9.57 7.27
C LEU A 18 6.29 10.60 6.61
N THR A 19 6.39 10.76 5.30
CA THR A 19 5.74 11.87 4.59
C THR A 19 4.60 11.40 3.69
N ALA A 20 3.78 12.34 3.24
CA ALA A 20 2.74 12.07 2.24
C ALA A 20 3.34 11.53 0.93
N ASP A 21 4.53 12.02 0.56
CA ASP A 21 5.24 11.53 -0.63
C ASP A 21 5.63 10.07 -0.48
N HIS A 22 6.11 9.66 0.70
CA HIS A 22 6.38 8.25 0.98
C HIS A 22 5.12 7.40 0.79
N ALA A 23 4.00 7.83 1.36
CA ALA A 23 2.73 7.11 1.27
C ALA A 23 2.24 7.02 -0.18
N TYR A 24 2.33 8.12 -0.92
CA TYR A 24 1.98 8.12 -2.33
C TYR A 24 2.80 7.10 -3.12
N LYS A 25 4.11 7.08 -2.90
CA LYS A 25 5.01 6.16 -3.59
C LYS A 25 4.76 4.70 -3.20
N VAL A 26 4.47 4.44 -1.93
CA VAL A 26 4.09 3.09 -1.50
C VAL A 26 2.84 2.62 -2.25
N GLY A 27 1.81 3.46 -2.30
CA GLY A 27 0.59 3.15 -3.04
C GLY A 27 0.84 2.98 -4.54
N ARG A 28 1.63 3.87 -5.10
CA ARG A 28 1.97 3.83 -6.53
C ARG A 28 2.65 2.52 -6.91
N PHE A 29 3.62 2.08 -6.09
CA PHE A 29 4.33 0.83 -6.32
C PHE A 29 3.42 -0.39 -6.11
N LEU A 30 2.67 -0.45 -5.00
CA LEU A 30 1.82 -1.61 -4.70
C LEU A 30 0.74 -1.80 -5.76
N GLY A 31 0.12 -0.72 -6.21
CA GLY A 31 -0.88 -0.80 -7.27
C GLY A 31 -0.31 -1.39 -8.56
N TRP A 32 0.86 -0.92 -8.95
CA TRP A 32 1.56 -1.46 -10.11
C TRP A 32 1.94 -2.93 -9.91
N TYR A 33 2.53 -3.25 -8.76
CA TYR A 33 3.06 -4.58 -8.45
C TYR A 33 1.97 -5.66 -8.50
N TYR A 34 0.86 -5.42 -7.83
CA TYR A 34 -0.22 -6.41 -7.79
C TYR A 34 -1.01 -6.50 -9.09
N ASN A 35 -1.14 -5.42 -9.83
CA ASN A 35 -1.69 -5.47 -11.18
C ASN A 35 -0.80 -6.31 -12.10
N MET A 36 0.51 -6.16 -11.98
CA MET A 36 1.48 -6.94 -12.75
C MET A 36 1.37 -8.44 -12.44
N ILE A 37 1.25 -8.79 -11.16
CA ILE A 37 1.09 -10.19 -10.74
C ILE A 37 -0.21 -10.78 -11.30
N ARG A 38 -1.32 -10.04 -11.17
CA ARG A 38 -2.62 -10.50 -11.71
C ARG A 38 -2.55 -10.74 -13.21
N GLU A 39 -1.93 -9.83 -13.93
CA GLU A 39 -1.81 -9.93 -15.37
C GLU A 39 -0.97 -11.11 -15.80
N ARG A 40 0.14 -11.37 -15.12
CA ARG A 40 0.97 -12.57 -15.37
C ARG A 40 0.17 -13.87 -15.17
N ASN A 41 -0.84 -13.84 -14.31
CA ASN A 41 -1.72 -14.98 -14.04
C ASN A 41 -2.99 -14.98 -14.92
N GLY A 42 -3.03 -14.13 -15.94
CA GLY A 42 -4.14 -14.07 -16.87
C GLY A 42 -5.37 -13.30 -16.36
N ASN A 43 -5.24 -12.56 -15.27
CA ASN A 43 -6.34 -11.78 -14.70
C ASN A 43 -6.15 -10.29 -15.04
N THR A 44 -7.08 -9.73 -15.80
CA THR A 44 -7.06 -8.33 -16.22
C THR A 44 -7.90 -7.41 -15.32
N ASP A 45 -8.55 -7.94 -14.30
CA ASP A 45 -9.27 -7.11 -13.33
C ASP A 45 -8.28 -6.31 -12.48
N PRO A 46 -8.66 -5.10 -12.05
CA PRO A 46 -7.79 -4.28 -11.19
C PRO A 46 -7.45 -4.98 -9.87
N ALA A 47 -6.24 -4.80 -9.40
CA ALA A 47 -5.84 -5.25 -8.07
C ALA A 47 -6.72 -4.60 -7.01
N ARG A 48 -7.01 -5.35 -5.96
CA ARG A 48 -7.87 -4.93 -4.85
C ARG A 48 -7.02 -4.83 -3.59
N ILE A 49 -6.92 -3.62 -3.06
CA ILE A 49 -6.13 -3.36 -1.87
C ILE A 49 -7.03 -2.74 -0.80
N VAL A 50 -7.05 -3.32 0.39
CA VAL A 50 -7.88 -2.86 1.49
C VAL A 50 -7.04 -2.00 2.44
N ILE A 51 -7.60 -0.86 2.88
CA ILE A 51 -6.91 0.10 3.74
C ILE A 51 -7.74 0.37 4.98
N GLY A 52 -7.10 0.27 6.14
CA GLY A 52 -7.66 0.71 7.41
C GLY A 52 -6.77 1.76 8.04
N LYS A 53 -7.32 2.53 8.97
CA LYS A 53 -6.58 3.55 9.70
C LYS A 53 -7.05 3.65 11.14
N ASP A 54 -6.18 4.18 12.00
CA ASP A 54 -6.57 4.56 13.35
C ASP A 54 -7.12 6.01 13.38
N THR A 55 -7.37 6.53 14.56
CA THR A 55 -8.00 7.84 14.74
C THR A 55 -7.04 9.03 14.66
N ARG A 56 -5.76 8.82 14.40
CA ARG A 56 -4.78 9.91 14.32
C ARG A 56 -5.13 10.87 13.18
N ARG A 57 -4.91 12.17 13.41
CA ARG A 57 -5.18 13.18 12.37
C ARG A 57 -4.40 12.92 11.09
N SER A 58 -3.12 12.55 11.23
CA SER A 58 -2.26 12.28 10.08
C SER A 58 -2.69 11.05 9.30
N SER A 59 -3.48 10.16 9.88
CA SER A 59 -3.97 8.97 9.19
C SER A 59 -4.81 9.31 7.96
N TYR A 60 -5.56 10.40 7.98
CA TYR A 60 -6.33 10.86 6.82
C TYR A 60 -5.40 11.27 5.68
N MET A 61 -4.35 12.03 5.98
CA MET A 61 -3.35 12.43 4.98
C MET A 61 -2.70 11.21 4.33
N PHE A 62 -2.30 10.24 5.13
CA PHE A 62 -1.67 9.02 4.62
C PHE A 62 -2.63 8.15 3.83
N GLU A 63 -3.88 8.04 4.27
CA GLU A 63 -4.91 7.31 3.53
C GLU A 63 -5.11 7.94 2.14
N TYR A 64 -5.29 9.25 2.07
CA TYR A 64 -5.49 9.93 0.79
C TYR A 64 -4.27 9.79 -0.13
N SER A 65 -3.08 9.87 0.44
CA SER A 65 -1.84 9.72 -0.34
C SER A 65 -1.68 8.30 -0.89
N LEU A 66 -1.96 7.28 -0.06
CA LEU A 66 -1.95 5.89 -0.50
C LEU A 66 -2.99 5.63 -1.59
N VAL A 67 -4.20 6.15 -1.41
CA VAL A 67 -5.29 6.03 -2.38
C VAL A 67 -4.88 6.65 -3.71
N ALA A 68 -4.31 7.85 -3.67
CA ALA A 68 -3.86 8.53 -4.88
C ALA A 68 -2.83 7.67 -5.63
N GLY A 69 -1.87 7.10 -4.92
CA GLY A 69 -0.86 6.23 -5.52
C GLY A 69 -1.45 4.95 -6.11
N LEU A 70 -2.30 4.27 -5.35
CA LEU A 70 -2.94 3.03 -5.78
C LEU A 70 -3.80 3.24 -7.03
N THR A 71 -4.66 4.25 -7.01
CA THR A 71 -5.57 4.51 -8.12
C THR A 71 -4.82 5.04 -9.35
N ALA A 72 -3.77 5.83 -9.15
CA ALA A 72 -2.91 6.28 -10.25
C ALA A 72 -2.22 5.10 -10.96
N SER A 73 -2.03 3.98 -10.27
CA SER A 73 -1.45 2.76 -10.85
C SER A 73 -2.49 1.77 -11.36
N GLY A 74 -3.77 2.14 -11.33
CA GLY A 74 -4.85 1.31 -11.85
C GLY A 74 -5.42 0.30 -10.88
N ALA A 75 -5.02 0.33 -9.60
CA ALA A 75 -5.59 -0.53 -8.56
C ALA A 75 -6.80 0.12 -7.91
N ASP A 76 -7.69 -0.70 -7.37
CA ASP A 76 -8.83 -0.20 -6.61
C ASP A 76 -8.52 -0.24 -5.12
N ALA A 77 -8.80 0.86 -4.44
CA ALA A 77 -8.59 1.02 -3.00
C ALA A 77 -9.91 0.85 -2.25
N TYR A 78 -9.95 -0.14 -1.37
CA TYR A 78 -11.14 -0.45 -0.56
C TYR A 78 -10.93 0.10 0.84
N LEU A 79 -11.79 1.04 1.25
CA LEU A 79 -11.60 1.81 2.47
C LEU A 79 -12.46 1.26 3.61
N LEU A 80 -11.81 0.76 4.64
CA LEU A 80 -12.46 0.34 5.88
C LEU A 80 -12.67 1.48 6.87
N HIS A 81 -11.99 2.61 6.61
CA HIS A 81 -12.00 3.77 7.49
C HIS A 81 -11.35 3.46 8.83
N VAL A 82 -11.90 3.94 9.94
CA VAL A 82 -11.30 3.71 11.27
C VAL A 82 -11.56 2.26 11.71
N THR A 83 -10.49 1.52 11.90
CA THR A 83 -10.56 0.11 12.27
C THR A 83 -9.26 -0.32 12.98
N THR A 84 -9.10 -1.62 13.20
CA THR A 84 -7.93 -2.20 13.87
C THR A 84 -7.06 -2.98 12.90
N THR A 85 -5.79 -3.17 13.27
CA THR A 85 -4.87 -3.99 12.46
C THR A 85 -5.39 -5.43 12.27
N PRO A 86 -5.88 -6.13 13.31
CA PRO A 86 -6.45 -7.47 13.10
C PRO A 86 -7.63 -7.50 12.14
N SER A 87 -8.46 -6.46 12.12
CA SER A 87 -9.60 -6.37 11.19
C SER A 87 -9.12 -6.29 9.74
N VAL A 88 -8.12 -5.46 9.47
CA VAL A 88 -7.55 -5.35 8.12
C VAL A 88 -6.96 -6.68 7.68
N ALA A 89 -6.19 -7.32 8.55
CA ALA A 89 -5.56 -8.61 8.25
C ALA A 89 -6.60 -9.69 7.97
N TYR A 90 -7.65 -9.74 8.77
CA TYR A 90 -8.74 -10.70 8.59
C TYR A 90 -9.45 -10.51 7.24
N ILE A 91 -9.83 -9.27 6.93
CA ILE A 91 -10.55 -8.94 5.70
C ILE A 91 -9.67 -9.19 4.48
N ALA A 92 -8.40 -8.85 4.54
CA ALA A 92 -7.46 -9.11 3.44
C ALA A 92 -7.44 -10.59 3.08
N ARG A 93 -7.47 -11.47 4.08
CA ARG A 93 -7.45 -12.91 3.89
C ARG A 93 -8.79 -13.48 3.42
N VAL A 94 -9.90 -13.12 4.08
CA VAL A 94 -11.19 -13.78 3.83
C VAL A 94 -11.91 -13.25 2.59
N ASP A 95 -11.66 -12.02 2.18
CA ASP A 95 -12.33 -11.39 1.05
C ASP A 95 -11.43 -11.27 -0.19
N ASP A 96 -10.36 -12.05 -0.25
CA ASP A 96 -9.47 -12.18 -1.41
C ASP A 96 -8.88 -10.87 -1.92
N PHE A 97 -8.36 -10.05 -1.00
CA PHE A 97 -7.59 -8.87 -1.39
C PHE A 97 -6.15 -9.27 -1.75
N ASP A 98 -5.55 -8.53 -2.67
CA ASP A 98 -4.15 -8.75 -3.03
C ASP A 98 -3.22 -8.39 -1.88
N CYS A 99 -3.52 -7.31 -1.18
CA CYS A 99 -2.85 -6.95 0.08
C CYS A 99 -3.71 -6.02 0.92
N GLY A 100 -3.27 -5.78 2.14
CA GLY A 100 -3.88 -4.82 3.05
C GLY A 100 -2.86 -3.81 3.54
N ILE A 101 -3.34 -2.63 3.91
CA ILE A 101 -2.52 -1.56 4.46
C ILE A 101 -3.19 -1.06 5.73
N MET A 102 -2.44 -1.02 6.82
CA MET A 102 -2.92 -0.41 8.07
C MET A 102 -2.11 0.83 8.40
N ILE A 103 -2.80 1.92 8.63
CA ILE A 103 -2.19 3.20 8.98
C ILE A 103 -2.34 3.38 10.49
N SER A 104 -1.27 3.11 11.23
CA SER A 104 -1.25 3.21 12.69
C SER A 104 0.17 3.18 13.22
N ALA A 105 0.43 3.90 14.28
CA ALA A 105 1.66 3.79 15.04
C ALA A 105 1.42 3.20 16.43
N SER A 106 0.28 2.53 16.63
CA SER A 106 -0.05 1.81 17.85
C SER A 106 0.04 2.71 19.10
N HIS A 107 1.05 2.51 19.97
CA HIS A 107 1.22 3.27 21.21
C HIS A 107 2.18 4.44 21.10
N ASN A 108 2.68 4.75 19.92
CA ASN A 108 3.57 5.88 19.71
C ASN A 108 2.85 7.21 20.00
N PRO A 109 3.61 8.31 20.27
CA PRO A 109 3.01 9.63 20.47
C PRO A 109 2.10 10.04 19.31
N TYR A 110 1.18 10.98 19.58
CA TYR A 110 0.16 11.41 18.60
C TYR A 110 0.74 11.98 17.30
N TYR A 111 1.94 12.53 17.34
CA TYR A 111 2.60 13.12 16.18
C TYR A 111 3.28 12.08 15.28
N ASP A 112 3.41 10.86 15.74
CA ASP A 112 3.91 9.75 14.94
C ASP A 112 2.79 9.08 14.16
N ASN A 113 3.16 8.35 13.11
CA ASN A 113 2.28 7.43 12.44
C ASN A 113 3.08 6.27 11.84
N GLY A 114 2.41 5.36 11.19
CA GLY A 114 3.04 4.21 10.57
C GLY A 114 2.21 3.64 9.45
N ILE A 115 2.88 2.97 8.52
CA ILE A 115 2.27 2.23 7.42
C ILE A 115 2.73 0.79 7.53
N LYS A 116 1.78 -0.12 7.78
CA LYS A 116 2.03 -1.55 7.87
C LYS A 116 1.44 -2.24 6.66
N LEU A 117 2.25 -3.03 5.98
CA LEU A 117 1.83 -3.76 4.78
C LEU A 117 1.56 -5.23 5.13
N ILE A 118 0.41 -5.71 4.68
CA ILE A 118 -0.14 -7.02 5.01
C ILE A 118 -0.37 -7.77 3.70
N ASP A 119 0.00 -9.04 3.65
CA ASP A 119 -0.18 -9.85 2.46
C ASP A 119 -1.61 -10.42 2.33
N CYS A 120 -1.84 -11.20 1.28
CA CYS A 120 -3.16 -11.79 1.01
C CYS A 120 -3.54 -12.88 2.02
N TYR A 121 -2.63 -13.33 2.86
CA TYR A 121 -2.89 -14.30 3.93
C TYR A 121 -3.16 -13.64 5.28
N GLY A 122 -3.17 -12.31 5.32
CA GLY A 122 -3.36 -11.57 6.57
C GLY A 122 -2.10 -11.49 7.42
N GLU A 123 -0.95 -11.75 6.85
CA GLU A 123 0.34 -11.74 7.55
C GLU A 123 1.19 -10.55 7.10
N LYS A 124 2.29 -10.31 7.81
CA LYS A 124 3.26 -9.30 7.39
C LYS A 124 3.74 -9.60 5.98
N MET A 125 3.77 -8.59 5.13
CA MET A 125 4.25 -8.72 3.75
C MET A 125 5.67 -9.29 3.74
N PRO A 126 5.98 -10.23 2.80
CA PRO A 126 7.31 -10.84 2.74
C PRO A 126 8.43 -9.82 2.60
N GLU A 127 9.58 -10.10 3.23
CA GLU A 127 10.74 -9.22 3.22
C GLU A 127 11.19 -8.86 1.80
N GLU A 128 11.18 -9.82 0.88
CA GLU A 128 11.55 -9.59 -0.51
C GLU A 128 10.67 -8.55 -1.20
N THR A 129 9.37 -8.54 -0.90
CA THR A 129 8.45 -7.54 -1.45
C THR A 129 8.69 -6.17 -0.79
N LEU A 130 8.91 -6.15 0.52
CA LEU A 130 9.22 -4.91 1.24
C LEU A 130 10.51 -4.27 0.72
N LEU A 131 11.52 -5.06 0.37
CA LEU A 131 12.76 -4.54 -0.21
C LEU A 131 12.52 -3.89 -1.57
N LEU A 132 11.62 -4.43 -2.37
CA LEU A 132 11.25 -3.81 -3.65
C LEU A 132 10.55 -2.46 -3.42
N VAL A 133 9.67 -2.37 -2.44
CA VAL A 133 9.03 -1.11 -2.07
C VAL A 133 10.10 -0.08 -1.68
N GLU A 134 11.05 -0.49 -0.86
CA GLU A 134 12.13 0.40 -0.41
C GLU A 134 13.01 0.87 -1.58
N ASP A 135 13.33 -0.02 -2.50
CA ASP A 135 14.11 0.33 -3.70
C ASP A 135 13.36 1.36 -4.56
N TYR A 136 12.05 1.22 -4.65
CA TYR A 136 11.24 2.21 -5.35
C TYR A 136 11.24 3.55 -4.61
N LEU A 137 11.13 3.55 -3.29
CA LEU A 137 11.21 4.78 -2.47
C LEU A 137 12.55 5.49 -2.65
N ASP A 138 13.63 4.74 -2.77
CA ASP A 138 14.98 5.28 -2.93
C ASP A 138 15.34 5.66 -4.38
N GLY A 139 14.40 5.50 -5.31
CA GLY A 139 14.64 5.80 -6.72
C GLY A 139 15.54 4.80 -7.43
N LYS A 140 15.73 3.61 -6.87
CA LYS A 140 16.54 2.55 -7.49
C LYS A 140 15.74 1.67 -8.44
N LEU A 141 14.42 1.72 -8.35
CA LEU A 141 13.50 0.91 -9.16
C LEU A 141 12.55 1.85 -9.90
N HIS A 142 12.57 1.78 -11.25
CA HIS A 142 11.87 2.73 -12.13
C HIS A 142 10.74 2.05 -12.91
N VAL A 143 9.77 1.50 -12.21
CA VAL A 143 8.70 0.67 -12.79
C VAL A 143 7.80 1.40 -13.79
N PHE A 144 7.80 2.73 -13.74
CA PHE A 144 6.98 3.56 -14.63
C PHE A 144 7.77 4.18 -15.79
N ASP A 145 9.08 3.89 -15.90
CA ASP A 145 9.89 4.37 -16.98
C ASP A 145 9.61 3.61 -18.28
N LYS A 146 9.52 4.34 -19.39
CA LYS A 146 9.29 3.76 -20.70
C LYS A 146 10.37 2.78 -21.12
N ASP A 147 11.58 3.01 -20.60
CA ASP A 147 12.76 2.27 -20.99
C ASP A 147 13.02 1.04 -20.11
N TRP A 148 12.09 0.72 -19.22
CA TRP A 148 12.19 -0.49 -18.40
C TRP A 148 11.55 -1.67 -19.14
N PRO A 149 12.30 -2.43 -19.93
CA PRO A 149 11.72 -3.42 -20.84
C PRO A 149 11.22 -4.69 -20.19
N GLU A 150 11.61 -4.93 -18.93
CA GLU A 150 11.33 -6.20 -18.26
C GLU A 150 10.01 -6.22 -17.50
N LEU A 151 9.34 -5.06 -17.40
CA LEU A 151 8.15 -4.95 -16.58
C LEU A 151 6.91 -4.65 -17.44
N PRO A 152 5.83 -5.43 -17.26
CA PRO A 152 4.60 -5.20 -18.01
C PRO A 152 4.05 -3.81 -17.73
N PHE A 153 3.60 -3.12 -18.78
CA PHE A 153 3.02 -1.79 -18.66
C PHE A 153 1.50 -1.82 -18.72
N ALA A 154 0.92 -2.97 -18.62
CA ALA A 154 -0.51 -3.09 -18.53
C ALA A 154 -1.04 -2.21 -17.42
N HIS A 155 -2.23 -1.74 -17.57
CA HIS A 155 -2.92 -0.83 -16.65
C HIS A 155 -2.29 0.56 -16.51
N ARG A 156 -1.30 0.93 -17.32
CA ARG A 156 -0.72 2.28 -17.30
C ARG A 156 -1.73 3.38 -17.51
N GLU A 157 -2.67 3.14 -18.41
CA GLU A 157 -3.67 4.12 -18.81
C GLU A 157 -4.97 3.95 -18.02
N HIS A 158 -5.03 2.94 -17.17
CA HIS A 158 -6.21 2.67 -16.36
C HIS A 158 -6.09 3.40 -15.01
N ILE A 159 -7.15 4.09 -14.64
CA ILE A 159 -7.25 4.74 -13.33
C ILE A 159 -8.17 3.91 -12.47
N GLY A 160 -7.73 3.56 -11.30
CA GLY A 160 -8.54 2.83 -10.34
C GLY A 160 -9.55 3.71 -9.63
N CYS A 161 -10.37 3.09 -8.79
CA CYS A 161 -11.38 3.82 -8.02
C CYS A 161 -11.28 3.47 -6.53
N THR A 162 -12.03 4.21 -5.72
CA THR A 162 -12.20 3.90 -4.30
C THR A 162 -13.54 3.23 -4.09
N VAL A 163 -13.58 2.32 -3.12
CA VAL A 163 -14.79 1.63 -2.69
C VAL A 163 -14.88 1.74 -1.17
N ASP A 164 -15.97 2.27 -0.67
CA ASP A 164 -16.23 2.22 0.77
C ASP A 164 -16.63 0.80 1.11
N TYR A 165 -15.80 0.15 1.92
CA TYR A 165 -15.97 -1.26 2.24
C TYR A 165 -16.43 -1.41 3.68
N VAL A 166 -17.72 -1.60 3.86
CA VAL A 166 -18.34 -1.79 5.17
C VAL A 166 -18.72 -3.25 5.26
N SER A 167 -18.07 -3.95 6.17
CA SER A 167 -18.36 -5.36 6.41
C SER A 167 -19.45 -5.54 7.44
#